data_2a2d47b8bdb2c8ffc1a66573d72c4ada
#
_entry.id   2a2d47b8bdb2c8ffc1a66573d72c4ada
#
_cell.length_a   1.000
_cell.length_b   1.000
_cell.length_c   1.000
_cell.angle_alpha   90.00
_cell.angle_beta   90.00
_cell.angle_gamma   90.00
#
_symmetry.space_group_name_H-M   'P 1'
#
loop_
_entity.id
_entity.type
_entity.pdbx_description
1 polymer ?
#
loop_
_entity_poly.entity_id
_entity_poly.type
_entity_poly.pdbx_seq_one_letter_code
_entity_poly.pdbx_strand_id
1 'polypeptide(L)'
;MKRKVLLAVPHQDDELFVGGGLFKTLAQQGGYEAYVVFTTNGDFFAHEAKVRMEESFYVLTRFYGVRDSHIFFLGYGDGWRDGVHLYHQEGEEPLVSQAGRTETYGTKGHEDYRWLKSGRHSPYCRADFKRDLKDVLSEVSADVLLVVDFDSHPDHRAAS
;
A
#
# COMPACT_ATOMS: atom_id res chain seq x y z
N MET A 1 25.08 4.10 -8.93
CA MET A 1 23.97 4.02 -7.95
C MET A 1 22.75 3.53 -8.73
N LYS A 2 21.95 2.60 -8.18
CA LYS A 2 20.73 2.15 -8.85
C LYS A 2 19.64 3.21 -8.69
N ARG A 3 18.83 3.39 -9.72
CA ARG A 3 17.64 4.25 -9.66
C ARG A 3 16.53 3.54 -8.87
N LYS A 4 15.85 4.27 -8.00
CA LYS A 4 14.75 3.76 -7.20
C LYS A 4 13.41 4.06 -7.86
N VAL A 5 12.62 3.04 -8.06
CA VAL A 5 11.26 3.14 -8.61
C VAL A 5 10.29 2.65 -7.54
N LEU A 6 9.40 3.52 -7.07
CA LEU A 6 8.35 3.19 -6.12
C LEU A 6 7.01 3.13 -6.84
N LEU A 7 6.32 2.02 -6.70
CA LEU A 7 4.92 1.87 -7.09
C LEU A 7 4.05 2.01 -5.85
N ALA A 8 3.13 2.96 -5.86
CA ALA A 8 2.12 3.13 -4.82
C ALA A 8 0.75 2.71 -5.37
N VAL A 9 0.14 1.71 -4.76
CA VAL A 9 -1.13 1.13 -5.17
C VAL A 9 -2.06 0.95 -3.97
N PRO A 10 -3.39 1.06 -4.17
CA PRO A 10 -4.34 0.79 -3.12
C PRO A 10 -4.32 -0.66 -2.63
N HIS A 11 -4.56 -1.62 -3.49
CA HIS A 11 -4.83 -3.00 -3.11
C HIS A 11 -3.74 -3.96 -3.57
N GLN A 12 -3.72 -5.12 -2.98
CA GLN A 12 -2.95 -6.28 -3.40
C GLN A 12 -3.64 -6.88 -4.64
N ASP A 13 -2.97 -6.98 -5.73
CA ASP A 13 -3.24 -7.31 -7.13
C ASP A 13 -3.00 -6.13 -8.09
N ASP A 14 -3.21 -4.89 -7.67
CA ASP A 14 -2.96 -3.70 -8.50
C ASP A 14 -1.50 -3.64 -8.97
N GLU A 15 -0.55 -4.10 -8.15
CA GLU A 15 0.86 -4.15 -8.51
C GLU A 15 1.14 -5.05 -9.72
N LEU A 16 0.28 -6.03 -9.96
CA LEU A 16 0.39 -6.92 -11.12
C LEU A 16 -0.16 -6.25 -12.37
N PHE A 17 -1.28 -5.55 -12.26
CA PHE A 17 -1.90 -4.86 -13.38
C PHE A 17 -1.11 -3.65 -13.83
N VAL A 18 -0.63 -2.84 -12.89
CA VAL A 18 0.10 -1.60 -13.17
C VAL A 18 1.59 -1.88 -13.34
N GLY A 19 2.18 -2.74 -12.52
CA GLY A 19 3.63 -2.92 -12.38
C GLY A 19 4.21 -4.21 -12.95
N GLY A 20 3.40 -5.24 -13.26
CA GLY A 20 3.92 -6.59 -13.57
C GLY A 20 4.90 -6.63 -14.74
N GLY A 21 4.57 -6.00 -15.84
CA GLY A 21 5.47 -5.88 -17.00
C GLY A 21 6.71 -5.02 -16.71
N LEU A 22 6.53 -3.94 -15.94
CA LEU A 22 7.60 -3.01 -15.54
C LEU A 22 8.61 -3.72 -14.62
N PHE A 23 8.17 -4.37 -13.55
CA PHE A 23 9.06 -5.05 -12.60
C PHE A 23 9.93 -6.10 -13.28
N LYS A 24 9.35 -6.87 -14.19
CA LYS A 24 10.11 -7.83 -14.99
C LYS A 24 11.19 -7.14 -15.82
N THR A 25 10.84 -6.05 -16.45
CA THR A 25 11.79 -5.26 -17.27
C THR A 25 12.89 -4.68 -16.39
N LEU A 26 12.55 -4.06 -15.26
CA LEU A 26 13.52 -3.48 -14.34
C LEU A 26 14.50 -4.54 -13.77
N ALA A 27 13.97 -5.72 -13.44
CA ALA A 27 14.80 -6.83 -12.97
C ALA A 27 15.79 -7.32 -14.04
N GLN A 28 15.38 -7.37 -15.31
CA GLN A 28 16.22 -7.81 -16.43
C GLN A 28 17.28 -6.78 -16.84
N GLN A 29 16.93 -5.50 -16.83
CA GLN A 29 17.85 -4.45 -17.29
C GLN A 29 18.96 -4.14 -16.28
N GLY A 30 18.76 -4.44 -15.00
CA GLY A 30 19.66 -3.96 -13.94
C GLY A 30 19.64 -2.44 -13.78
N GLY A 31 20.37 -1.90 -12.85
CA GLY A 31 20.44 -0.44 -12.66
C GLY A 31 19.25 0.18 -11.92
N TYR A 32 18.25 -0.60 -11.54
CA TYR A 32 17.05 -0.18 -10.82
C TYR A 32 16.85 -0.96 -9.54
N GLU A 33 16.16 -0.35 -8.60
CA GLU A 33 15.62 -0.97 -7.38
C GLU A 33 14.12 -0.67 -7.33
N ALA A 34 13.32 -1.74 -7.29
CA ALA A 34 11.87 -1.63 -7.20
C ALA A 34 11.41 -1.63 -5.74
N TYR A 35 10.46 -0.76 -5.45
CA TYR A 35 9.75 -0.65 -4.18
C TYR A 35 8.25 -0.65 -4.43
N VAL A 36 7.48 -1.19 -3.50
CA VAL A 36 6.02 -1.20 -3.57
C VAL A 36 5.44 -0.76 -2.24
N VAL A 37 4.45 0.11 -2.26
CA VAL A 37 3.64 0.43 -1.10
C VAL A 37 2.17 0.17 -1.40
N PHE A 38 1.55 -0.66 -0.57
CA PHE A 38 0.11 -0.92 -0.53
C PHE A 38 -0.50 0.01 0.50
N THR A 39 -1.48 0.81 0.08
CA THR A 39 -2.10 1.79 0.99
C THR A 39 -3.23 1.19 1.81
N THR A 40 -3.97 0.23 1.26
CA THR A 40 -5.03 -0.49 1.96
C THR A 40 -4.77 -2.00 1.99
N ASN A 41 -5.56 -2.71 2.76
CA ASN A 41 -5.43 -4.15 2.94
C ASN A 41 -6.28 -4.99 1.96
N GLY A 42 -7.06 -4.35 1.08
CA GLY A 42 -7.96 -5.07 0.18
C GLY A 42 -9.00 -5.88 0.95
N ASP A 43 -9.49 -5.33 2.06
CA ASP A 43 -10.29 -6.02 3.06
C ASP A 43 -11.79 -5.72 2.98
N PHE A 44 -12.26 -5.36 1.79
CA PHE A 44 -13.69 -5.15 1.57
C PHE A 44 -14.51 -6.35 2.09
N PHE A 45 -14.02 -7.55 1.85
CA PHE A 45 -14.44 -8.76 2.55
C PHE A 45 -13.38 -9.10 3.62
N ALA A 46 -13.68 -8.82 4.87
CA ALA A 46 -12.72 -8.78 5.99
C ALA A 46 -11.77 -9.99 6.14
N HIS A 47 -12.11 -11.14 5.55
CA HIS A 47 -11.30 -12.36 5.61
C HIS A 47 -10.22 -12.48 4.52
N GLU A 48 -10.24 -11.61 3.51
CA GLU A 48 -9.37 -11.73 2.32
C GLU A 48 -8.00 -11.09 2.50
N ALA A 49 -7.88 -10.06 3.34
CA ALA A 49 -6.67 -9.27 3.50
C ALA A 49 -5.40 -10.12 3.69
N LYS A 50 -5.46 -11.13 4.56
CA LYS A 50 -4.31 -12.00 4.82
C LYS A 50 -3.85 -12.75 3.57
N VAL A 51 -4.77 -13.35 2.84
CA VAL A 51 -4.47 -14.14 1.64
C VAL A 51 -3.87 -13.24 0.57
N ARG A 52 -4.50 -12.09 0.33
CA ARG A 52 -4.05 -11.11 -0.66
C ARG A 52 -2.63 -10.59 -0.36
N MET A 53 -2.36 -10.24 0.90
CA MET A 53 -1.01 -9.78 1.31
C MET A 53 0.05 -10.86 1.10
N GLU A 54 -0.24 -12.13 1.46
CA GLU A 54 0.68 -13.25 1.27
C GLU A 54 0.94 -13.52 -0.22
N GLU A 55 -0.09 -13.48 -1.05
CA GLU A 55 0.01 -13.70 -2.50
C GLU A 55 0.83 -12.61 -3.18
N SER A 56 0.53 -11.33 -2.93
CA SER A 56 1.29 -10.21 -3.48
C SER A 56 2.75 -10.24 -3.01
N PHE A 57 3.00 -10.49 -1.74
CA PHE A 57 4.35 -10.61 -1.21
C PHE A 57 5.12 -11.73 -1.89
N TYR A 58 4.49 -12.90 -2.06
CA TYR A 58 5.09 -14.04 -2.73
C TYR A 58 5.44 -13.73 -4.19
N VAL A 59 4.50 -13.14 -4.94
CA VAL A 59 4.72 -12.80 -6.36
C VAL A 59 5.82 -11.75 -6.50
N LEU A 60 5.76 -10.67 -5.72
CA LEU A 60 6.77 -9.62 -5.77
C LEU A 60 8.18 -10.14 -5.45
N THR A 61 8.31 -10.99 -4.44
CA THR A 61 9.64 -11.48 -4.02
C THR A 61 10.15 -12.61 -4.91
N ARG A 62 9.30 -13.56 -5.28
CA ARG A 62 9.71 -14.80 -5.98
C ARG A 62 9.75 -14.66 -7.49
N PHE A 63 8.83 -13.90 -8.07
CA PHE A 63 8.75 -13.75 -9.52
C PHE A 63 9.37 -12.46 -10.04
N TYR A 64 9.26 -11.37 -9.29
CA TYR A 64 9.78 -10.07 -9.71
C TYR A 64 11.08 -9.68 -9.02
N GLY A 65 11.54 -10.45 -8.02
CA GLY A 65 12.81 -10.20 -7.33
C GLY A 65 12.85 -8.91 -6.53
N VAL A 66 11.69 -8.39 -6.13
CA VAL A 66 11.61 -7.26 -5.19
C VAL A 66 12.08 -7.75 -3.83
N ARG A 67 12.95 -7.00 -3.17
CA ARG A 67 13.42 -7.37 -1.84
C ARG A 67 12.30 -7.24 -0.80
N ASP A 68 12.25 -8.14 0.17
CA ASP A 68 11.26 -8.12 1.26
C ASP A 68 11.18 -6.74 1.93
N SER A 69 12.35 -6.14 2.22
CA SER A 69 12.47 -4.81 2.82
C SER A 69 12.02 -3.64 1.93
N HIS A 70 11.64 -3.90 0.69
CA HIS A 70 11.16 -2.92 -0.26
C HIS A 70 9.64 -2.97 -0.47
N ILE A 71 8.95 -3.81 0.31
CA ILE A 71 7.50 -3.96 0.25
C ILE A 71 6.91 -3.40 1.54
N PHE A 72 6.05 -2.40 1.41
CA PHE A 72 5.42 -1.70 2.52
C PHE A 72 3.91 -1.92 2.49
N PHE A 73 3.34 -2.30 3.62
CA PHE A 73 1.90 -2.33 3.83
C PHE A 73 1.56 -1.21 4.82
N LEU A 74 0.79 -0.20 4.38
CA LEU A 74 0.35 0.85 5.31
C LEU A 74 -0.72 0.32 6.27
N GLY A 75 -1.49 -0.69 5.84
CA GLY A 75 -2.40 -1.41 6.73
C GLY A 75 -3.75 -0.73 6.94
N TYR A 76 -4.08 0.30 6.17
CA TYR A 76 -5.42 0.89 6.25
C TYR A 76 -6.46 -0.06 5.65
N GLY A 77 -7.66 -0.09 6.23
CA GLY A 77 -8.78 -0.80 5.63
C GLY A 77 -9.26 -0.11 4.36
N ASP A 78 -10.01 -0.81 3.52
CA ASP A 78 -10.61 -0.24 2.31
C ASP A 78 -11.50 0.95 2.65
N GLY A 79 -11.39 1.98 1.85
CA GLY A 79 -11.75 3.34 2.22
C GLY A 79 -13.22 3.74 2.13
N TRP A 80 -14.15 2.81 1.96
CA TRP A 80 -15.54 3.13 1.72
C TRP A 80 -16.49 2.51 2.76
N ARG A 81 -17.03 3.35 3.64
CA ARG A 81 -18.16 2.98 4.49
C ARG A 81 -19.08 4.18 4.69
N ASP A 82 -20.38 3.94 4.64
CA ASP A 82 -21.42 4.95 4.90
C ASP A 82 -21.28 6.24 4.06
N GLY A 83 -20.71 6.13 2.86
CA GLY A 83 -20.50 7.25 1.95
C GLY A 83 -19.33 8.16 2.28
N VAL A 84 -18.54 7.84 3.31
CA VAL A 84 -17.34 8.60 3.68
C VAL A 84 -16.10 7.80 3.31
N HIS A 85 -15.29 8.39 2.44
CA HIS A 85 -14.01 7.82 2.06
C HIS A 85 -12.89 8.43 2.90
N LEU A 86 -11.96 7.58 3.40
CA LEU A 86 -10.83 8.02 4.22
C LEU A 86 -10.07 9.22 3.61
N TYR A 87 -9.79 9.19 2.32
CA TYR A 87 -9.02 10.23 1.64
C TYR A 87 -9.74 11.59 1.54
N HIS A 88 -11.06 11.61 1.72
CA HIS A 88 -11.90 12.81 1.67
C HIS A 88 -12.38 13.27 3.05
N GLN A 89 -11.93 12.63 4.11
CA GLN A 89 -12.30 13.03 5.46
C GLN A 89 -11.90 14.50 5.76
N GLU A 90 -12.81 15.25 6.36
CA GLU A 90 -12.61 16.62 6.83
C GLU A 90 -12.37 16.63 8.32
N GLY A 91 -11.76 15.89 8.98
CA GLY A 91 -11.52 15.85 10.42
C GLY A 91 -10.36 14.95 10.76
N GLU A 92 -10.05 14.87 12.04
CA GLU A 92 -8.96 14.06 12.57
C GLU A 92 -9.48 12.86 13.39
N GLU A 93 -10.78 12.80 13.66
CA GLU A 93 -11.37 11.68 14.40
C GLU A 93 -11.33 10.40 13.56
N PRO A 94 -10.94 9.28 14.16
CA PRO A 94 -10.87 8.02 13.44
C PRO A 94 -12.23 7.62 12.84
N LEU A 95 -12.23 7.29 11.56
CA LEU A 95 -13.36 6.68 10.89
C LEU A 95 -13.40 5.18 11.17
N VAL A 96 -14.45 4.55 10.68
CA VAL A 96 -14.57 3.08 10.69
C VAL A 96 -14.47 2.59 9.25
N SER A 97 -13.51 1.70 8.97
CA SER A 97 -13.35 1.10 7.64
C SER A 97 -14.51 0.19 7.27
N GLN A 98 -14.58 -0.25 6.02
CA GLN A 98 -15.57 -1.23 5.57
C GLN A 98 -15.53 -2.52 6.41
N ALA A 99 -14.34 -2.99 6.78
CA ALA A 99 -14.14 -4.15 7.63
C ALA A 99 -14.38 -3.90 9.14
N GLY A 100 -14.84 -2.68 9.53
CA GLY A 100 -15.12 -2.34 10.92
C GLY A 100 -13.89 -1.96 11.74
N ARG A 101 -12.78 -1.59 11.12
CA ARG A 101 -11.54 -1.19 11.80
C ARG A 101 -11.49 0.32 12.01
N THR A 102 -10.90 0.73 13.14
CA THR A 102 -10.66 2.14 13.49
C THR A 102 -9.18 2.50 13.51
N GLU A 103 -8.33 1.54 13.19
CA GLU A 103 -6.87 1.69 13.10
C GLU A 103 -6.31 0.77 12.02
N THR A 104 -5.06 1.02 11.62
CA THR A 104 -4.31 0.14 10.71
C THR A 104 -4.09 -1.23 11.36
N TYR A 105 -3.83 -2.21 10.53
CA TYR A 105 -3.48 -3.54 11.00
C TYR A 105 -2.64 -4.29 9.97
N GLY A 106 -1.81 -5.19 10.46
CA GLY A 106 -1.10 -6.16 9.66
C GLY A 106 -1.68 -7.56 9.79
N THR A 107 -1.02 -8.50 9.16
CA THR A 107 -1.25 -9.93 9.32
C THR A 107 0.02 -10.59 9.82
N LYS A 108 -0.07 -11.80 10.37
CA LYS A 108 1.11 -12.50 10.86
C LYS A 108 2.15 -12.68 9.73
N GLY A 109 3.29 -12.03 9.89
CA GLY A 109 4.38 -12.04 8.90
C GLY A 109 4.39 -10.83 7.96
N HIS A 110 3.34 -10.02 7.95
CA HIS A 110 3.20 -8.80 7.15
C HIS A 110 2.55 -7.71 8.00
N GLU A 111 3.31 -7.21 8.98
CA GLU A 111 2.83 -6.15 9.86
C GLU A 111 2.72 -4.82 9.11
N ASP A 112 1.81 -3.95 9.54
CA ASP A 112 1.68 -2.63 8.95
C ASP A 112 2.90 -1.74 9.25
N TYR A 113 3.12 -0.77 8.36
CA TYR A 113 4.28 0.11 8.39
C TYR A 113 4.44 0.83 9.74
N ARG A 114 3.36 1.37 10.31
CA ARG A 114 3.43 2.13 11.54
C ARG A 114 3.76 1.25 12.74
N TRP A 115 3.19 0.05 12.77
CA TRP A 115 3.53 -0.94 13.80
C TRP A 115 5.03 -1.28 13.76
N LEU A 116 5.58 -1.54 12.58
CA LEU A 116 7.02 -1.83 12.41
C LEU A 116 7.92 -0.67 12.87
N LYS A 117 7.47 0.58 12.74
CA LYS A 117 8.26 1.77 13.11
C LYS A 117 8.11 2.16 14.58
N SER A 118 6.96 1.96 15.18
CA SER A 118 6.66 2.53 16.50
C SER A 118 6.04 1.55 17.51
N GLY A 119 5.70 0.33 17.09
CA GLY A 119 4.98 -0.64 17.92
C GLY A 119 3.53 -0.25 18.21
N ARG A 120 2.94 0.64 17.38
CA ARG A 120 1.55 1.09 17.49
C ARG A 120 0.95 1.17 16.11
N HIS A 121 -0.34 0.85 15.99
CA HIS A 121 -1.11 1.07 14.78
C HIS A 121 -1.45 2.56 14.61
N SER A 122 -1.66 3.00 13.38
CA SER A 122 -2.17 4.35 13.10
C SER A 122 -3.68 4.39 13.22
N PRO A 123 -4.27 5.45 13.81
CA PRO A 123 -5.69 5.69 13.72
C PRO A 123 -6.17 5.71 12.26
N TYR A 124 -7.37 5.19 12.02
CA TYR A 124 -7.96 5.18 10.67
C TYR A 124 -8.51 6.57 10.32
N CYS A 125 -7.62 7.51 10.05
CA CYS A 125 -7.95 8.87 9.66
C CYS A 125 -7.02 9.40 8.56
N ARG A 126 -7.49 10.40 7.84
CA ARG A 126 -6.75 10.99 6.71
C ARG A 126 -5.40 11.61 7.11
N ALA A 127 -5.33 12.21 8.28
CA ALA A 127 -4.09 12.84 8.75
C ALA A 127 -2.99 11.81 8.95
N ASP A 128 -3.33 10.69 9.60
CA ASP A 128 -2.39 9.59 9.84
C ASP A 128 -2.03 8.86 8.54
N PHE A 129 -2.99 8.64 7.65
CA PHE A 129 -2.72 8.10 6.32
C PHE A 129 -1.70 8.94 5.55
N LYS A 130 -1.89 10.26 5.51
CA LYS A 130 -0.95 11.17 4.83
C LYS A 130 0.44 11.15 5.46
N ARG A 131 0.50 11.09 6.80
CA ARG A 131 1.77 11.00 7.52
C ARG A 131 2.50 9.70 7.15
N ASP A 132 1.82 8.56 7.21
CA ASP A 132 2.42 7.25 6.98
C ASP A 132 2.89 7.09 5.54
N LEU A 133 2.09 7.54 4.57
CA LEU A 133 2.50 7.55 3.17
C LEU A 133 3.70 8.48 2.94
N LYS A 134 3.68 9.68 3.52
CA LYS A 134 4.81 10.62 3.44
C LYS A 134 6.08 10.06 4.04
N ASP A 135 5.97 9.33 5.14
CA ASP A 135 7.12 8.68 5.79
C ASP A 135 7.73 7.62 4.86
N VAL A 136 6.92 6.78 4.21
CA VAL A 136 7.41 5.81 3.20
C VAL A 136 8.06 6.52 2.02
N LEU A 137 7.41 7.55 1.45
CA LEU A 137 7.96 8.33 0.35
C LEU A 137 9.33 8.94 0.71
N SER A 138 9.45 9.46 1.92
CA SER A 138 10.70 10.04 2.42
C SER A 138 11.78 8.98 2.67
N GLU A 139 11.41 7.83 3.21
CA GLU A 139 12.32 6.70 3.47
C GLU A 139 12.90 6.13 2.16
N VAL A 140 12.03 5.91 1.19
CA VAL A 140 12.45 5.38 -0.11
C VAL A 140 13.23 6.43 -0.89
N SER A 141 12.79 7.69 -0.89
CA SER A 141 13.35 8.77 -1.71
C SER A 141 13.50 8.32 -3.17
N ALA A 142 12.38 7.91 -3.77
CA ALA A 142 12.37 7.33 -5.11
C ALA A 142 12.70 8.37 -6.20
N ASP A 143 13.46 7.95 -7.22
CA ASP A 143 13.70 8.73 -8.43
C ASP A 143 12.47 8.80 -9.34
N VAL A 144 11.62 7.77 -9.26
CA VAL A 144 10.36 7.65 -10.01
C VAL A 144 9.28 7.13 -9.09
N LEU A 145 8.16 7.84 -9.02
CA LEU A 145 6.93 7.41 -8.36
C LEU A 145 5.90 7.04 -9.44
N LEU A 146 5.35 5.84 -9.32
CA LEU A 146 4.25 5.34 -10.14
C LEU A 146 3.04 5.17 -9.24
N VAL A 147 1.89 5.55 -9.73
CA VAL A 147 0.60 5.39 -9.05
C VAL A 147 -0.38 4.72 -9.99
N VAL A 148 -1.49 4.20 -9.45
CA VAL A 148 -2.58 3.70 -10.29
C VAL A 148 -3.17 4.86 -11.09
N ASP A 149 -3.60 4.57 -12.30
CA ASP A 149 -4.30 5.54 -13.12
C ASP A 149 -5.76 5.68 -12.69
N PHE A 150 -6.38 6.72 -13.16
CA PHE A 150 -7.76 7.08 -12.88
C PHE A 150 -8.74 6.08 -13.48
N ASP A 151 -9.45 5.36 -12.63
CA ASP A 151 -10.55 4.47 -13.03
C ASP A 151 -11.83 4.69 -12.18
N SER A 152 -12.75 3.73 -12.16
CA SER A 152 -14.01 3.86 -11.43
C SER A 152 -13.91 3.45 -9.96
N HIS A 153 -12.83 2.79 -9.52
CA HIS A 153 -12.70 2.33 -8.15
C HIS A 153 -12.43 3.51 -7.19
N PRO A 154 -13.17 3.65 -6.08
CA PRO A 154 -13.01 4.78 -5.17
C PRO A 154 -11.59 4.96 -4.64
N ASP A 155 -10.94 3.87 -4.23
CA ASP A 155 -9.58 3.92 -3.70
C ASP A 155 -8.54 4.30 -4.76
N HIS A 156 -8.71 3.86 -6.01
CA HIS A 156 -7.85 4.25 -7.13
C HIS A 156 -7.98 5.73 -7.44
N ARG A 157 -9.21 6.22 -7.53
CA ARG A 157 -9.49 7.66 -7.78
C ARG A 157 -8.94 8.56 -6.67
N ALA A 158 -8.85 8.05 -5.46
CA ALA A 158 -8.33 8.80 -4.34
C ALA A 158 -6.80 8.74 -4.22
N ALA A 159 -6.17 7.73 -4.83
CA ALA A 159 -4.73 7.54 -4.84
C ALA A 159 -4.04 8.22 -6.03
N SER A 160 -4.79 8.52 -7.11
CA SER A 160 -4.31 9.23 -8.29
C SER A 160 -4.33 10.75 -8.09
#